data_5370a79cc845469b0146746ec6249bd0
#
_entry.id   5370a79cc845469b0146746ec6249bd0
#
_cell.length_a   1.000
_cell.length_b   1.000
_cell.length_c   1.000
_cell.angle_alpha   90.00
_cell.angle_beta   90.00
_cell.angle_gamma   90.00
#
_symmetry.space_group_name_H-M   'P 1'
#
loop_
_entity.id
_entity.type
_entity.pdbx_description
1 polymer ?
#
loop_
_entity_poly.entity_id
_entity_poly.type
_entity_poly.pdbx_seq_one_letter_code
_entity_poly.pdbx_strand_id
1 'polypeptide(L)'
;FAMAYSLILGNAADVVYIRIIDILIGFILSFVVAFVLFRHTNEIKLSDTYIKLLPKFKNLSSSIIEGRFTIELNAISNNLTSYHNTITQSDRNKELKRYLEIYKNLHDISSLLSNLKVYTDSLKQSNKLITAKDALNSDINIIATRFEMIEKKVNKLPYYFYDNMEDRILSQDIKIKFLLLEIAKRQNRIIAQSDLLIR
;
A
#
# COMPACT_ATOMS: atom_id res chain seq x y z
N PHE A 1 -0.43 -30.66 39.39
CA PHE A 1 0.91 -31.29 39.20
C PHE A 1 1.87 -30.89 40.32
N ALA A 2 2.01 -29.60 40.69
CA ALA A 2 2.94 -29.14 41.76
C ALA A 2 2.63 -29.70 43.17
N MET A 3 1.35 -29.91 43.53
CA MET A 3 0.97 -30.53 44.80
C MET A 3 1.37 -32.02 44.88
N ALA A 4 1.29 -32.74 43.77
CA ALA A 4 1.73 -34.15 43.73
C ALA A 4 3.25 -34.30 43.89
N TYR A 5 4.01 -33.34 43.35
CA TYR A 5 5.49 -33.30 43.49
C TYR A 5 5.93 -32.97 44.89
N SER A 6 5.20 -32.08 45.62
CA SER A 6 5.56 -31.71 47.02
C SER A 6 5.38 -32.88 47.97
N LEU A 7 4.46 -33.78 47.72
CA LEU A 7 4.22 -34.98 48.50
C LEU A 7 5.29 -36.08 48.28
N ILE A 8 5.95 -36.07 47.11
CA ILE A 8 6.94 -37.08 46.73
C ILE A 8 8.37 -36.70 47.15
N LEU A 9 8.73 -35.42 47.11
CA LEU A 9 10.11 -34.96 47.27
C LEU A 9 10.42 -34.36 48.65
N GLY A 10 9.47 -34.13 49.54
CA GLY A 10 9.67 -33.82 50.94
C GLY A 10 10.42 -32.52 51.27
N ASN A 11 10.84 -31.74 50.28
CA ASN A 11 11.65 -30.54 50.44
C ASN A 11 10.94 -29.30 49.87
N ALA A 12 10.48 -28.42 50.74
CA ALA A 12 9.73 -27.22 50.35
C ALA A 12 10.52 -26.30 49.39
N ALA A 13 11.86 -26.31 49.50
CA ALA A 13 12.72 -25.51 48.64
C ALA A 13 12.73 -25.97 47.18
N ASP A 14 12.71 -27.28 46.93
CA ASP A 14 12.71 -27.85 45.57
C ASP A 14 11.40 -27.56 44.86
N VAL A 15 10.28 -27.56 45.59
CA VAL A 15 8.95 -27.22 45.02
C VAL A 15 8.89 -25.76 44.61
N VAL A 16 9.46 -24.86 45.38
CA VAL A 16 9.52 -23.42 45.05
C VAL A 16 10.39 -23.21 43.81
N TYR A 17 11.54 -23.88 43.72
CA TYR A 17 12.45 -23.78 42.60
C TYR A 17 11.81 -24.27 41.29
N ILE A 18 11.13 -25.40 41.31
CA ILE A 18 10.41 -25.94 40.16
C ILE A 18 9.30 -24.97 39.69
N ARG A 19 8.53 -24.38 40.62
CA ARG A 19 7.52 -23.36 40.27
C ARG A 19 8.09 -22.13 39.60
N ILE A 20 9.26 -21.64 40.07
CA ILE A 20 9.94 -20.51 39.44
C ILE A 20 10.33 -20.85 37.98
N ILE A 21 10.86 -22.05 37.75
CA ILE A 21 11.23 -22.51 36.43
C ILE A 21 9.99 -22.61 35.53
N ASP A 22 8.89 -23.20 35.99
CA ASP A 22 7.65 -23.34 35.23
C ASP A 22 7.08 -21.95 34.82
N ILE A 23 7.11 -20.98 35.74
CA ILE A 23 6.67 -19.61 35.47
C ILE A 23 7.58 -18.95 34.43
N LEU A 24 8.90 -19.11 34.52
CA LEU A 24 9.86 -18.57 33.56
C LEU A 24 9.66 -19.19 32.16
N ILE A 25 9.49 -20.50 32.09
CA ILE A 25 9.22 -21.20 30.82
C ILE A 25 7.90 -20.72 30.22
N GLY A 26 6.85 -20.62 31.03
CA GLY A 26 5.55 -20.10 30.60
C GLY A 26 5.63 -18.65 30.09
N PHE A 27 6.39 -17.81 30.75
CA PHE A 27 6.64 -16.42 30.35
C PHE A 27 7.38 -16.35 29.00
N ILE A 28 8.47 -17.11 28.85
CA ILE A 28 9.25 -17.18 27.60
C ILE A 28 8.39 -17.67 26.43
N LEU A 29 7.64 -18.77 26.64
CA LEU A 29 6.73 -19.31 25.61
C LEU A 29 5.66 -18.30 25.21
N SER A 30 5.03 -17.63 26.19
CA SER A 30 4.02 -16.60 25.93
C SER A 30 4.60 -15.42 25.16
N PHE A 31 5.83 -15.01 25.49
CA PHE A 31 6.53 -13.94 24.79
C PHE A 31 6.83 -14.31 23.34
N VAL A 32 7.34 -15.53 23.10
CA VAL A 32 7.63 -16.04 21.74
C VAL A 32 6.36 -16.12 20.91
N VAL A 33 5.28 -16.68 21.46
CA VAL A 33 3.98 -16.78 20.78
C VAL A 33 3.42 -15.40 20.47
N ALA A 34 3.44 -14.48 21.44
CA ALA A 34 3.00 -13.10 21.25
C ALA A 34 3.81 -12.41 20.14
N PHE A 35 5.15 -12.53 20.17
CA PHE A 35 6.04 -11.93 19.17
C PHE A 35 5.75 -12.45 17.75
N VAL A 36 5.59 -13.76 17.59
CA VAL A 36 5.26 -14.37 16.28
C VAL A 36 3.88 -13.95 15.79
N LEU A 37 2.86 -13.95 16.66
CA LEU A 37 1.50 -13.54 16.30
C LEU A 37 1.43 -12.04 15.96
N PHE A 38 2.07 -11.16 16.74
CA PHE A 38 2.10 -9.73 16.46
C PHE A 38 2.78 -9.41 15.12
N ARG A 39 3.90 -10.08 14.84
CA ARG A 39 4.61 -9.91 13.57
C ARG A 39 3.74 -10.30 12.38
N HIS A 40 3.14 -11.48 12.42
CA HIS A 40 2.29 -11.97 11.35
C HIS A 40 1.04 -11.10 11.12
N THR A 41 0.43 -10.63 12.21
CA THR A 41 -0.76 -9.75 12.13
C THR A 41 -0.45 -8.39 11.48
N ASN A 42 0.73 -7.81 11.75
CA ASN A 42 1.11 -6.53 11.16
C ASN A 42 1.42 -6.63 9.66
N GLU A 43 2.05 -7.71 9.21
CA GLU A 43 2.32 -7.96 7.79
C GLU A 43 1.01 -8.14 7.00
N ILE A 44 0.04 -8.89 7.54
CA ILE A 44 -1.29 -9.03 6.93
C ILE A 44 -1.99 -7.67 6.84
N LYS A 45 -1.97 -6.87 7.91
CA LYS A 45 -2.59 -5.53 7.90
C LYS A 45 -1.97 -4.60 6.87
N LEU A 46 -0.65 -4.63 6.69
CA LEU A 46 0.05 -3.82 5.68
C LEU A 46 -0.36 -4.21 4.26
N SER A 47 -0.38 -5.51 3.97
CA SER A 47 -0.80 -6.04 2.68
C SER A 47 -2.26 -5.67 2.38
N ASP A 48 -3.17 -5.91 3.32
CA ASP A 48 -4.60 -5.59 3.19
C ASP A 48 -4.83 -4.08 2.98
N THR A 49 -4.10 -3.25 3.72
CA THR A 49 -4.24 -1.78 3.57
C THR A 49 -3.75 -1.33 2.21
N TYR A 50 -2.63 -1.88 1.73
CA TYR A 50 -2.09 -1.61 0.41
C TYR A 50 -3.09 -2.02 -0.70
N ILE A 51 -3.62 -3.23 -0.65
CA ILE A 51 -4.61 -3.72 -1.62
C ILE A 51 -5.84 -2.80 -1.67
N LYS A 52 -6.34 -2.37 -0.51
CA LYS A 52 -7.49 -1.46 -0.40
C LYS A 52 -7.22 -0.04 -0.93
N LEU A 53 -5.96 0.37 -1.04
CA LEU A 53 -5.59 1.67 -1.62
C LEU A 53 -5.69 1.67 -3.15
N LEU A 54 -5.38 0.56 -3.82
CA LEU A 54 -5.32 0.50 -5.28
C LEU A 54 -6.62 0.90 -5.98
N PRO A 55 -7.82 0.34 -5.62
CA PRO A 55 -9.08 0.76 -6.23
C PRO A 55 -9.42 2.24 -5.95
N LYS A 56 -8.97 2.79 -4.82
CA LYS A 56 -9.15 4.21 -4.52
C LYS A 56 -8.32 5.10 -5.45
N PHE A 57 -7.09 4.71 -5.76
CA PHE A 57 -6.27 5.41 -6.75
C PHE A 57 -6.83 5.30 -8.17
N LYS A 58 -7.44 4.17 -8.54
CA LYS A 58 -8.20 4.04 -9.78
C LYS A 58 -9.33 5.08 -9.82
N ASN A 59 -10.15 5.14 -8.77
CA ASN A 59 -11.27 6.09 -8.67
C ASN A 59 -10.78 7.55 -8.67
N LEU A 60 -9.70 7.86 -7.94
CA LEU A 60 -9.10 9.20 -7.95
C LEU A 60 -8.67 9.60 -9.38
N SER A 61 -8.02 8.70 -10.11
CA SER A 61 -7.60 8.96 -11.48
C SER A 61 -8.80 9.29 -12.38
N SER A 62 -9.86 8.50 -12.34
CA SER A 62 -11.08 8.72 -13.11
C SER A 62 -11.80 10.02 -12.71
N SER A 63 -11.77 10.40 -11.43
CA SER A 63 -12.44 11.58 -10.90
C SER A 63 -11.84 12.93 -11.35
N ILE A 64 -10.64 12.92 -11.97
CA ILE A 64 -10.03 14.13 -12.54
C ILE A 64 -10.98 14.81 -13.53
N ILE A 65 -11.74 14.03 -14.27
CA ILE A 65 -12.68 14.49 -15.30
C ILE A 65 -14.07 14.73 -14.69
N GLU A 66 -14.48 13.89 -13.75
CA GLU A 66 -15.84 13.82 -13.21
C GLU A 66 -16.22 14.90 -12.18
N GLY A 67 -15.26 15.69 -11.71
CA GLY A 67 -15.52 16.77 -10.73
C GLY A 67 -15.55 16.35 -9.26
N ARG A 68 -15.36 15.06 -8.92
CA ARG A 68 -15.34 14.53 -7.54
C ARG A 68 -13.94 14.42 -6.95
N PHE A 69 -12.94 14.96 -7.64
CA PHE A 69 -11.53 14.78 -7.33
C PHE A 69 -11.14 15.13 -5.89
N THR A 70 -11.63 16.26 -5.36
CA THR A 70 -11.27 16.73 -4.01
C THR A 70 -11.76 15.77 -2.92
N ILE A 71 -12.94 15.16 -3.10
CA ILE A 71 -13.49 14.18 -2.14
C ILE A 71 -12.63 12.92 -2.14
N GLU A 72 -12.32 12.39 -3.32
CA GLU A 72 -11.48 11.20 -3.48
C GLU A 72 -10.05 11.44 -2.99
N LEU A 73 -9.48 12.63 -3.25
CA LEU A 73 -8.15 13.00 -2.79
C LEU A 73 -8.06 13.03 -1.25
N ASN A 74 -9.06 13.62 -0.57
CA ASN A 74 -9.11 13.64 0.88
C ASN A 74 -9.22 12.25 1.48
N ALA A 75 -10.06 11.38 0.88
CA ALA A 75 -10.19 10.00 1.29
C ALA A 75 -8.87 9.22 1.14
N ILE A 76 -8.13 9.44 0.05
CA ILE A 76 -6.81 8.81 -0.17
C ILE A 76 -5.78 9.36 0.81
N SER A 77 -5.72 10.67 1.04
CA SER A 77 -4.78 11.29 1.99
C SER A 77 -4.91 10.66 3.39
N ASN A 78 -6.14 10.50 3.89
CA ASN A 78 -6.39 9.86 5.17
C ASN A 78 -5.93 8.39 5.19
N ASN A 79 -6.18 7.65 4.11
CA ASN A 79 -5.74 6.26 4.01
C ASN A 79 -4.21 6.12 3.88
N LEU A 80 -3.55 7.03 3.15
CA LEU A 80 -2.09 7.07 3.06
C LEU A 80 -1.46 7.37 4.42
N THR A 81 -2.04 8.30 5.20
CA THR A 81 -1.60 8.59 6.56
C THR A 81 -1.75 7.35 7.46
N SER A 82 -2.88 6.67 7.40
CA SER A 82 -3.09 5.42 8.13
C SER A 82 -2.09 4.33 7.72
N TYR A 83 -1.84 4.18 6.43
CA TYR A 83 -0.86 3.23 5.91
C TYR A 83 0.56 3.55 6.38
N HIS A 84 0.95 4.82 6.34
CA HIS A 84 2.24 5.27 6.85
C HIS A 84 2.42 4.97 8.34
N ASN A 85 1.39 5.27 9.15
CA ASN A 85 1.40 4.98 10.59
C ASN A 85 1.56 3.48 10.87
N THR A 86 0.88 2.63 10.09
CA THR A 86 1.03 1.17 10.21
C THR A 86 2.46 0.72 9.86
N ILE A 87 3.07 1.32 8.81
CA ILE A 87 4.46 1.05 8.44
C ILE A 87 5.42 1.44 9.59
N THR A 88 5.23 2.63 10.18
CA THR A 88 6.14 3.14 11.23
C THR A 88 6.03 2.38 12.54
N GLN A 89 4.88 1.76 12.80
CA GLN A 89 4.65 0.92 13.98
C GLN A 89 5.14 -0.52 13.82
N SER A 90 5.51 -0.93 12.61
CA SER A 90 5.98 -2.28 12.33
C SER A 90 7.49 -2.41 12.56
N ASP A 91 7.94 -3.58 13.00
CA ASP A 91 9.37 -3.84 13.20
C ASP A 91 10.18 -3.67 11.90
N ARG A 92 11.40 -3.10 12.03
CA ARG A 92 12.29 -2.80 10.90
C ARG A 92 12.76 -4.08 10.21
N ASN A 93 12.02 -4.51 9.21
CA ASN A 93 12.34 -5.68 8.39
C ASN A 93 12.63 -5.28 6.94
N LYS A 94 13.27 -6.17 6.15
CA LYS A 94 13.56 -5.95 4.74
C LYS A 94 12.28 -5.70 3.91
N GLU A 95 11.18 -6.34 4.30
CA GLU A 95 9.86 -6.15 3.69
C GLU A 95 9.28 -4.78 3.99
N LEU A 96 9.51 -4.24 5.18
CA LEU A 96 9.06 -2.90 5.55
C LEU A 96 9.63 -1.81 4.63
N LYS A 97 10.89 -1.94 4.20
CA LYS A 97 11.49 -1.02 3.23
C LYS A 97 10.72 -1.02 1.91
N ARG A 98 10.21 -2.18 1.46
CA ARG A 98 9.41 -2.30 0.24
C ARG A 98 8.05 -1.61 0.39
N TYR A 99 7.37 -1.84 1.52
CA TYR A 99 6.11 -1.13 1.82
C TYR A 99 6.31 0.38 1.92
N LEU A 100 7.43 0.83 2.48
CA LEU A 100 7.78 2.25 2.52
C LEU A 100 8.03 2.83 1.13
N GLU A 101 8.67 2.09 0.23
CA GLU A 101 8.85 2.52 -1.16
C GLU A 101 7.53 2.53 -1.93
N ILE A 102 6.65 1.56 -1.72
CA ILE A 102 5.29 1.57 -2.27
C ILE A 102 4.55 2.81 -1.78
N TYR A 103 4.58 3.09 -0.47
CA TYR A 103 3.98 4.28 0.11
C TYR A 103 4.48 5.56 -0.55
N LYS A 104 5.80 5.74 -0.67
CA LYS A 104 6.40 6.93 -1.32
C LYS A 104 5.90 7.09 -2.75
N ASN A 105 5.88 6.01 -3.54
CA ASN A 105 5.38 6.08 -4.91
C ASN A 105 3.88 6.39 -4.98
N LEU A 106 3.05 5.86 -4.09
CA LEU A 106 1.62 6.20 -4.00
C LEU A 106 1.41 7.66 -3.59
N HIS A 107 2.19 8.15 -2.63
CA HIS A 107 2.15 9.56 -2.21
C HIS A 107 2.55 10.50 -3.36
N ASP A 108 3.63 10.17 -4.09
CA ASP A 108 4.05 10.94 -5.27
C ASP A 108 2.97 10.93 -6.36
N ILE A 109 2.32 9.78 -6.61
CA ILE A 109 1.22 9.69 -7.57
C ILE A 109 0.04 10.58 -7.15
N SER A 110 -0.33 10.62 -5.88
CA SER A 110 -1.41 11.50 -5.42
C SER A 110 -1.11 12.96 -5.68
N SER A 111 0.14 13.39 -5.49
CA SER A 111 0.63 14.74 -5.79
C SER A 111 0.61 15.03 -7.30
N LEU A 112 1.07 14.08 -8.13
CA LEU A 112 1.05 14.21 -9.59
C LEU A 112 -0.37 14.30 -10.16
N LEU A 113 -1.31 13.50 -9.63
CA LEU A 113 -2.73 13.56 -10.01
C LEU A 113 -3.34 14.90 -9.61
N SER A 114 -2.97 15.43 -8.44
CA SER A 114 -3.39 16.77 -7.99
C SER A 114 -2.88 17.87 -8.95
N ASN A 115 -1.61 17.82 -9.34
CA ASN A 115 -1.03 18.74 -10.31
C ASN A 115 -1.69 18.64 -11.68
N LEU A 116 -1.99 17.41 -12.12
CA LEU A 116 -2.71 17.16 -13.37
C LEU A 116 -4.12 17.78 -13.31
N LYS A 117 -4.83 17.61 -12.19
CA LYS A 117 -6.16 18.19 -11.99
C LYS A 117 -6.12 19.71 -12.05
N VAL A 118 -5.23 20.35 -11.29
CA VAL A 118 -5.08 21.82 -11.31
C VAL A 118 -4.78 22.32 -12.73
N TYR A 119 -3.90 21.64 -13.44
CA TYR A 119 -3.55 22.03 -14.79
C TYR A 119 -4.72 21.84 -15.77
N THR A 120 -5.44 20.72 -15.70
CA THR A 120 -6.63 20.50 -16.56
C THR A 120 -7.74 21.50 -16.28
N ASP A 121 -7.93 21.90 -15.02
CA ASP A 121 -8.92 22.94 -14.69
C ASP A 121 -8.51 24.31 -15.24
N SER A 122 -7.23 24.65 -15.23
CA SER A 122 -6.74 25.89 -15.87
C SER A 122 -6.94 25.89 -17.38
N LEU A 123 -6.76 24.74 -18.05
CA LEU A 123 -7.04 24.58 -19.48
C LEU A 123 -8.53 24.69 -19.78
N LYS A 124 -9.41 24.16 -18.91
CA LYS A 124 -10.88 24.34 -19.04
C LYS A 124 -11.28 25.80 -19.02
N GLN A 125 -10.75 26.56 -18.05
CA GLN A 125 -11.04 28.00 -17.94
C GLN A 125 -10.58 28.81 -19.16
N SER A 126 -9.51 28.37 -19.82
CA SER A 126 -8.99 29.01 -21.04
C SER A 126 -9.62 28.51 -22.36
N ASN A 127 -10.66 27.67 -22.29
CA ASN A 127 -11.30 27.00 -23.45
C ASN A 127 -10.36 26.16 -24.34
N LYS A 128 -9.13 25.89 -23.90
CA LYS A 128 -8.14 25.11 -24.66
C LYS A 128 -8.32 23.60 -24.53
N LEU A 129 -9.12 23.14 -23.57
CA LEU A 129 -9.33 21.71 -23.31
C LEU A 129 -10.34 21.05 -24.27
N ILE A 130 -11.13 21.83 -25.01
CA ILE A 130 -12.26 21.29 -25.81
C ILE A 130 -11.76 20.32 -26.87
N THR A 131 -10.65 20.61 -27.54
CA THR A 131 -10.05 19.78 -28.60
C THR A 131 -9.23 18.61 -28.09
N ALA A 132 -8.80 18.59 -26.83
CA ALA A 132 -7.95 17.57 -26.25
C ALA A 132 -8.69 16.64 -25.27
N LYS A 133 -9.99 16.83 -25.07
CA LYS A 133 -10.76 16.16 -24.01
C LYS A 133 -10.80 14.64 -24.18
N ASP A 134 -10.98 14.16 -25.41
CA ASP A 134 -11.10 12.71 -25.68
C ASP A 134 -9.74 12.01 -25.50
N ALA A 135 -8.66 12.62 -25.96
CA ALA A 135 -7.31 12.12 -25.75
C ALA A 135 -6.99 12.04 -24.24
N LEU A 136 -7.29 13.10 -23.49
CA LEU A 136 -7.09 13.13 -22.05
C LEU A 136 -7.93 12.07 -21.31
N ASN A 137 -9.19 11.89 -21.70
CA ASN A 137 -10.06 10.85 -21.16
C ASN A 137 -9.48 9.46 -21.37
N SER A 138 -9.00 9.19 -22.60
CA SER A 138 -8.33 7.93 -22.93
C SER A 138 -7.10 7.69 -22.08
N ASP A 139 -6.24 8.69 -21.97
CA ASP A 139 -4.99 8.62 -21.21
C ASP A 139 -5.23 8.40 -19.70
N ILE A 140 -6.23 9.09 -19.13
CA ILE A 140 -6.61 8.90 -17.72
C ILE A 140 -7.17 7.50 -17.51
N ASN A 141 -7.98 6.96 -18.42
CA ASN A 141 -8.48 5.61 -18.36
C ASN A 141 -7.34 4.57 -18.40
N ILE A 142 -6.31 4.80 -19.21
CA ILE A 142 -5.13 3.94 -19.24
C ILE A 142 -4.45 3.93 -17.84
N ILE A 143 -4.22 5.10 -17.25
CA ILE A 143 -3.63 5.21 -15.91
C ILE A 143 -4.50 4.53 -14.84
N ALA A 144 -5.82 4.72 -14.89
CA ALA A 144 -6.76 4.09 -13.96
C ALA A 144 -6.76 2.55 -14.10
N THR A 145 -6.77 2.05 -15.34
CA THR A 145 -6.73 0.61 -15.62
C THR A 145 -5.42 -0.04 -15.11
N ARG A 146 -4.30 0.68 -15.14
CA ARG A 146 -3.03 0.17 -14.59
C ARG A 146 -3.11 -0.08 -13.07
N PHE A 147 -3.86 0.71 -12.31
CA PHE A 147 -4.11 0.40 -10.89
C PHE A 147 -4.90 -0.90 -10.70
N GLU A 148 -5.90 -1.15 -11.56
CA GLU A 148 -6.61 -2.43 -11.54
C GLU A 148 -5.69 -3.61 -11.88
N MET A 149 -4.77 -3.43 -12.83
CA MET A 149 -3.78 -4.46 -13.17
C MET A 149 -2.81 -4.73 -12.01
N ILE A 150 -2.38 -3.68 -11.29
CA ILE A 150 -1.56 -3.83 -10.07
C ILE A 150 -2.34 -4.62 -9.01
N GLU A 151 -3.61 -4.29 -8.79
CA GLU A 151 -4.48 -4.99 -7.85
C GLU A 151 -4.63 -6.48 -8.23
N LYS A 152 -4.92 -6.79 -9.50
CA LYS A 152 -5.00 -8.16 -9.99
C LYS A 152 -3.70 -8.93 -9.76
N LYS A 153 -2.56 -8.29 -10.04
CA LYS A 153 -1.24 -8.89 -9.81
C LYS A 153 -1.03 -9.24 -8.34
N VAL A 154 -1.29 -8.31 -7.43
CA VAL A 154 -1.13 -8.53 -5.99
C VAL A 154 -2.03 -9.65 -5.49
N ASN A 155 -3.24 -9.75 -6.02
CA ASN A 155 -4.20 -10.82 -5.73
C ASN A 155 -3.93 -12.14 -6.49
N LYS A 156 -2.80 -12.25 -7.21
CA LYS A 156 -2.43 -13.42 -8.03
C LYS A 156 -3.48 -13.80 -9.09
N LEU A 157 -4.23 -12.82 -9.56
CA LEU A 157 -5.19 -12.97 -10.65
C LEU A 157 -4.52 -12.76 -12.01
N PRO A 158 -5.04 -13.33 -13.11
CA PRO A 158 -4.54 -13.06 -14.46
C PRO A 158 -4.56 -11.57 -14.78
N TYR A 159 -3.43 -11.04 -15.25
CA TYR A 159 -3.28 -9.63 -15.63
C TYR A 159 -2.35 -9.49 -16.82
N TYR A 160 -2.49 -8.37 -17.52
CA TYR A 160 -1.55 -7.94 -18.55
C TYR A 160 -1.14 -6.51 -18.26
N PHE A 161 0.17 -6.25 -18.15
CA PHE A 161 0.69 -4.95 -17.80
C PHE A 161 1.55 -4.37 -18.90
N TYR A 162 1.28 -3.14 -19.29
CA TYR A 162 2.01 -2.43 -20.33
C TYR A 162 3.15 -1.64 -19.71
N ASP A 163 4.39 -2.00 -20.01
CA ASP A 163 5.58 -1.32 -19.48
C ASP A 163 5.85 -0.01 -20.21
N ASN A 164 5.71 0.00 -21.52
CA ASN A 164 5.93 1.20 -22.33
C ASN A 164 4.64 2.01 -22.49
N MET A 165 4.63 3.22 -21.89
CA MET A 165 3.49 4.13 -21.94
C MET A 165 3.67 5.27 -22.94
N GLU A 166 4.88 5.50 -23.47
CA GLU A 166 5.16 6.63 -24.35
C GLU A 166 4.33 6.58 -25.63
N ASP A 167 4.16 5.37 -26.20
CA ASP A 167 3.42 5.15 -27.43
C ASP A 167 1.90 5.10 -27.23
N ARG A 168 1.43 5.07 -25.98
CA ARG A 168 0.02 4.91 -25.64
C ARG A 168 -0.66 6.19 -25.21
N ILE A 169 0.13 7.17 -24.73
CA ILE A 169 -0.41 8.47 -24.32
C ILE A 169 -0.70 9.30 -25.55
N LEU A 170 -1.97 9.62 -25.74
CA LEU A 170 -2.49 10.33 -26.91
C LEU A 170 -2.43 11.86 -26.76
N SER A 171 -2.32 12.36 -25.54
CA SER A 171 -2.25 13.80 -25.26
C SER A 171 -1.06 14.46 -25.93
N GLN A 172 -1.32 15.49 -26.74
CA GLN A 172 -0.29 16.30 -27.41
C GLN A 172 0.27 17.41 -26.49
N ASP A 173 -0.43 17.74 -25.42
CA ASP A 173 0.05 18.71 -24.43
C ASP A 173 1.23 18.15 -23.67
N ILE A 174 2.38 18.82 -23.80
CA ILE A 174 3.68 18.36 -23.25
C ILE A 174 3.59 18.18 -21.74
N LYS A 175 2.89 19.08 -21.03
CA LYS A 175 2.79 19.04 -19.56
C LYS A 175 1.88 17.90 -19.11
N ILE A 176 0.75 17.68 -19.79
CA ILE A 176 -0.12 16.53 -19.52
C ILE A 176 0.66 15.23 -19.77
N LYS A 177 1.29 15.10 -20.92
CA LYS A 177 2.09 13.93 -21.30
C LYS A 177 3.18 13.64 -20.26
N PHE A 178 3.91 14.66 -19.84
CA PHE A 178 4.94 14.52 -18.81
C PHE A 178 4.37 13.99 -17.48
N LEU A 179 3.28 14.59 -16.98
CA LEU A 179 2.64 14.16 -15.72
C LEU A 179 2.15 12.72 -15.78
N LEU A 180 1.52 12.32 -16.89
CA LEU A 180 1.03 10.96 -17.09
C LEU A 180 2.16 9.93 -17.17
N LEU A 181 3.28 10.27 -17.85
CA LEU A 181 4.46 9.41 -17.91
C LEU A 181 5.13 9.26 -16.53
N GLU A 182 5.22 10.33 -15.73
CA GLU A 182 5.76 10.23 -14.38
C GLU A 182 4.85 9.39 -13.47
N ILE A 183 3.52 9.47 -13.58
CA ILE A 183 2.60 8.59 -12.88
C ILE A 183 2.84 7.13 -13.29
N ALA A 184 2.91 6.85 -14.60
CA ALA A 184 3.16 5.51 -15.13
C ALA A 184 4.49 4.92 -14.63
N LYS A 185 5.54 5.73 -14.56
CA LYS A 185 6.86 5.35 -14.02
C LYS A 185 6.78 4.97 -12.53
N ARG A 186 5.97 5.71 -11.73
CA ARG A 186 5.73 5.34 -10.33
C ARG A 186 4.93 4.05 -10.21
N GLN A 187 3.94 3.84 -11.06
CA GLN A 187 3.20 2.57 -11.13
C GLN A 187 4.11 1.39 -11.47
N ASN A 188 5.06 1.53 -12.39
CA ASN A 188 6.07 0.49 -12.70
C ASN A 188 6.92 0.15 -11.47
N ARG A 189 7.33 1.15 -10.67
CA ARG A 189 8.08 0.92 -9.43
C ARG A 189 7.24 0.18 -8.39
N ILE A 190 5.97 0.52 -8.25
CA ILE A 190 5.04 -0.19 -7.35
C ILE A 190 4.95 -1.66 -7.75
N ILE A 191 4.81 -1.96 -9.05
CA ILE A 191 4.77 -3.33 -9.56
C ILE A 191 6.04 -4.10 -9.22
N ALA A 192 7.21 -3.49 -9.46
CA ALA A 192 8.49 -4.13 -9.17
C ALA A 192 8.65 -4.44 -7.67
N GLN A 193 8.18 -3.56 -6.79
CA GLN A 193 8.18 -3.82 -5.35
C GLN A 193 7.16 -4.87 -4.94
N SER A 194 5.98 -4.87 -5.57
CA SER A 194 4.94 -5.87 -5.30
C SER A 194 5.37 -7.29 -5.67
N ASP A 195 6.15 -7.48 -6.75
CA ASP A 195 6.71 -8.79 -7.14
C ASP A 195 7.57 -9.41 -6.04
N LEU A 196 8.22 -8.57 -5.26
CA LEU A 196 9.08 -8.99 -4.17
C LEU A 196 8.32 -9.30 -2.87
N LEU A 197 7.07 -8.88 -2.75
CA LEU A 197 6.20 -9.14 -1.60
C LEU A 197 5.37 -10.42 -1.77
N ILE A 198 5.13 -10.84 -3.02
CA ILE A 198 4.28 -12.01 -3.35
C ILE A 198 5.05 -13.34 -3.27
N ARG A 199 6.37 -13.30 -3.14
CA ARG A 199 7.25 -14.46 -2.96
C ARG A 199 7.26 -14.95 -1.52
#